data_655a24a582ff47b70a76770e07242ab7
#
_entry.id   655a24a582ff47b70a76770e07242ab7
#
_cell.length_a   1.000
_cell.length_b   1.000
_cell.length_c   1.000
_cell.angle_alpha   90.00
_cell.angle_beta   90.00
_cell.angle_gamma   90.00
#
_symmetry.space_group_name_H-M   'P 1'
#
loop_
_entity.id
_entity.type
_entity.pdbx_description
1 polymer ?
#
loop_
_entity_poly.entity_id
_entity_poly.type
_entity_poly.pdbx_seq_one_letter_code
_entity_poly.pdbx_strand_id
1 'polypeptide(L)'
;MGFKSNFLFSTSFVVFLFALMFPINGLYASSTLKGMQLGDSDAPVKIIEYRSLTCSHCADFSNDTFAEIKENYIDKGKVNFELRPFALNAIDLNAFKLLHCVDENDFFAMDKILFKDQKKWIVTNQSDKVLENSTNALKNYGALFGVSEEAFNSCMENENITDFILEQRIEGVEEYDISSTPTFIINGEIYAGNMSINEFDEIIEKEIN
;
A
#
# COMPACT_ATOMS: atom_id res chain seq x y z
N MET A 1 68.32 -58.17 39.95
CA MET A 1 66.92 -58.49 39.81
C MET A 1 66.22 -57.18 39.50
N GLY A 2 65.96 -56.92 38.23
CA GLY A 2 65.40 -55.67 37.82
C GLY A 2 63.97 -55.86 37.35
N PHE A 3 63.06 -55.08 37.91
CA PHE A 3 61.67 -55.01 37.44
C PHE A 3 61.51 -53.77 36.53
N LYS A 4 61.27 -54.02 35.25
CA LYS A 4 60.93 -52.95 34.29
C LYS A 4 59.41 -52.82 34.32
N SER A 5 58.94 -51.66 34.80
CA SER A 5 57.55 -51.26 34.69
C SER A 5 57.34 -50.49 33.37
N ASN A 6 56.54 -51.03 32.49
CA ASN A 6 56.10 -50.40 31.26
C ASN A 6 54.92 -49.49 31.55
N PHE A 7 55.10 -48.20 31.45
CA PHE A 7 54.03 -47.20 31.55
C PHE A 7 53.45 -46.95 30.15
N LEU A 8 52.26 -47.51 29.91
CA LEU A 8 51.49 -47.23 28.69
C LEU A 8 50.82 -45.91 28.83
N PHE A 9 51.25 -44.90 28.06
CA PHE A 9 50.53 -43.67 27.89
C PHE A 9 49.32 -43.90 26.97
N SER A 10 48.12 -43.81 27.55
CA SER A 10 46.86 -43.75 26.80
C SER A 10 46.62 -42.31 26.42
N THR A 11 46.81 -41.95 25.13
CA THR A 11 46.43 -40.66 24.58
C THR A 11 44.91 -40.67 24.28
N SER A 12 44.16 -40.09 25.22
CA SER A 12 42.71 -39.85 25.04
C SER A 12 42.54 -38.70 24.05
N PHE A 13 42.10 -39.00 22.85
CA PHE A 13 41.79 -38.03 21.80
C PHE A 13 40.41 -37.41 22.09
N VAL A 14 40.40 -36.25 22.73
CA VAL A 14 39.17 -35.47 22.94
C VAL A 14 38.85 -34.77 21.64
N VAL A 15 37.88 -35.31 20.89
CA VAL A 15 37.31 -34.66 19.72
C VAL A 15 36.39 -33.51 20.20
N PHE A 16 36.90 -32.29 20.14
CA PHE A 16 36.05 -31.11 20.36
C PHE A 16 35.18 -30.91 19.13
N LEU A 17 33.92 -31.34 19.21
CA LEU A 17 32.90 -30.99 18.22
C LEU A 17 32.57 -29.48 18.36
N PHE A 18 33.23 -28.64 17.56
CA PHE A 18 32.84 -27.25 17.40
C PHE A 18 31.55 -27.21 16.58
N ALA A 19 30.39 -27.17 17.26
CA ALA A 19 29.13 -26.91 16.64
C ALA A 19 29.18 -25.45 16.11
N LEU A 20 29.40 -25.30 14.80
CA LEU A 20 29.23 -24.04 14.09
C LEU A 20 27.73 -23.66 14.16
N MET A 21 27.37 -22.87 15.15
CA MET A 21 26.12 -22.13 15.16
C MET A 21 26.18 -21.08 14.03
N PHE A 22 25.73 -21.46 12.84
CA PHE A 22 25.37 -20.48 11.83
C PHE A 22 24.13 -19.75 12.33
N PRO A 23 24.16 -18.41 12.46
CA PRO A 23 22.94 -17.68 12.67
C PRO A 23 22.09 -17.91 11.42
N ILE A 24 20.96 -18.57 11.59
CA ILE A 24 19.90 -18.61 10.57
C ILE A 24 19.35 -17.19 10.54
N ASN A 25 20.01 -16.30 9.78
CA ASN A 25 19.36 -15.08 9.32
C ASN A 25 18.24 -15.55 8.41
N GLY A 26 17.04 -15.75 9.00
CA GLY A 26 15.83 -15.87 8.22
C GLY A 26 15.78 -14.61 7.33
N LEU A 27 16.02 -14.78 6.04
CA LEU A 27 15.54 -13.83 5.05
C LEU A 27 14.00 -13.86 5.20
N TYR A 28 13.50 -12.98 6.06
CA TYR A 28 12.13 -12.54 5.89
C TYR A 28 12.13 -11.82 4.55
N ALA A 29 11.67 -12.50 3.51
CA ALA A 29 11.22 -11.84 2.31
C ALA A 29 10.06 -10.95 2.77
N SER A 30 10.35 -9.72 3.15
CA SER A 30 9.36 -8.67 3.20
C SER A 30 8.80 -8.64 1.79
N SER A 31 7.59 -9.13 1.60
CA SER A 31 6.81 -8.83 0.42
C SER A 31 6.61 -7.31 0.49
N THR A 32 7.49 -6.57 -0.19
CA THR A 32 7.38 -5.12 -0.26
C THR A 32 6.08 -4.83 -0.98
N LEU A 33 5.04 -4.51 -0.22
CA LEU A 33 3.84 -3.92 -0.77
C LEU A 33 4.29 -2.69 -1.55
N LYS A 34 3.71 -2.50 -2.73
CA LYS A 34 4.05 -1.37 -3.61
C LYS A 34 2.82 -0.51 -3.81
N GLY A 35 3.02 0.75 -4.14
CA GLY A 35 1.96 1.58 -4.69
C GLY A 35 1.34 0.91 -5.90
N MET A 36 0.03 0.99 -6.03
CA MET A 36 -0.69 0.38 -7.14
C MET A 36 -0.57 1.25 -8.38
N GLN A 37 -0.15 0.64 -9.49
CA GLN A 37 0.14 1.35 -10.73
C GLN A 37 -0.79 0.93 -11.85
N LEU A 38 -1.12 1.88 -12.72
CA LEU A 38 -1.81 1.70 -13.99
C LEU A 38 -1.00 2.31 -15.13
N GLY A 39 -1.05 1.68 -16.29
CA GLY A 39 -0.38 2.14 -17.50
C GLY A 39 1.02 1.56 -17.66
N ASP A 40 1.69 2.03 -18.70
CA ASP A 40 3.03 1.57 -19.05
C ASP A 40 4.08 2.14 -18.08
N SER A 41 4.90 1.26 -17.53
CA SER A 41 6.03 1.68 -16.67
C SER A 41 7.04 2.59 -17.40
N ASP A 42 7.10 2.53 -18.71
CA ASP A 42 8.00 3.35 -19.53
C ASP A 42 7.32 4.62 -20.09
N ALA A 43 6.05 4.89 -19.71
CA ALA A 43 5.35 6.10 -20.13
C ALA A 43 6.15 7.37 -19.80
N PRO A 44 6.14 8.40 -20.69
CA PRO A 44 6.93 9.63 -20.51
C PRO A 44 6.46 10.47 -19.31
N VAL A 45 5.18 10.36 -18.94
CA VAL A 45 4.64 11.12 -17.80
C VAL A 45 4.34 10.17 -16.64
N LYS A 46 4.89 10.47 -15.47
CA LYS A 46 4.65 9.76 -14.23
C LYS A 46 3.76 10.61 -13.34
N ILE A 47 2.63 10.06 -12.93
CA ILE A 47 1.72 10.71 -11.98
C ILE A 47 1.62 9.84 -10.74
N ILE A 48 1.97 10.41 -9.58
CA ILE A 48 1.72 9.81 -8.28
C ILE A 48 0.58 10.59 -7.64
N GLU A 49 -0.47 9.91 -7.20
CA GLU A 49 -1.53 10.52 -6.42
C GLU A 49 -1.46 10.03 -4.98
N TYR A 50 -1.23 10.95 -4.04
CA TYR A 50 -1.46 10.75 -2.62
C TYR A 50 -2.91 11.05 -2.30
N ARG A 51 -3.67 10.02 -1.91
CA ARG A 51 -5.11 10.11 -1.69
C ARG A 51 -5.57 9.56 -0.36
N SER A 52 -6.75 9.99 0.06
CA SER A 52 -7.51 9.45 1.18
C SER A 52 -8.87 8.96 0.70
N LEU A 53 -9.27 7.75 1.10
CA LEU A 53 -10.60 7.21 0.79
C LEU A 53 -11.72 7.89 1.58
N THR A 54 -11.38 8.66 2.62
CA THR A 54 -12.34 9.46 3.38
C THR A 54 -12.40 10.93 2.94
N CYS A 55 -11.55 11.34 2.00
CA CYS A 55 -11.54 12.70 1.47
C CYS A 55 -12.58 12.87 0.36
N SER A 56 -13.45 13.91 0.48
CA SER A 56 -14.45 14.21 -0.55
C SER A 56 -13.84 14.69 -1.86
N HIS A 57 -12.75 15.48 -1.82
CA HIS A 57 -12.08 15.93 -3.04
C HIS A 57 -11.36 14.81 -3.79
N CYS A 58 -10.90 13.76 -3.07
CA CYS A 58 -10.40 12.54 -3.72
C CYS A 58 -11.55 11.78 -4.38
N ALA A 59 -12.74 11.75 -3.76
CA ALA A 59 -13.92 11.15 -4.36
C ALA A 59 -14.38 11.92 -5.61
N ASP A 60 -14.35 13.26 -5.59
CA ASP A 60 -14.66 14.09 -6.75
C ASP A 60 -13.67 13.78 -7.90
N PHE A 61 -12.37 13.76 -7.64
CA PHE A 61 -11.36 13.40 -8.64
C PHE A 61 -11.59 11.99 -9.21
N SER A 62 -11.78 11.00 -8.36
CA SER A 62 -11.97 9.61 -8.78
C SER A 62 -13.25 9.41 -9.60
N ASN A 63 -14.33 10.12 -9.26
CA ASN A 63 -15.63 9.96 -9.93
C ASN A 63 -15.74 10.77 -11.22
N ASP A 64 -15.10 11.93 -11.29
CA ASP A 64 -15.32 12.90 -12.36
C ASP A 64 -14.13 12.96 -13.35
N THR A 65 -12.89 13.01 -12.85
CA THR A 65 -11.70 13.32 -13.69
C THR A 65 -10.89 12.08 -14.06
N PHE A 66 -10.74 11.11 -13.14
CA PHE A 66 -9.82 9.98 -13.34
C PHE A 66 -10.16 9.11 -14.56
N ALA A 67 -11.45 8.95 -14.87
CA ALA A 67 -11.87 8.14 -16.02
C ALA A 67 -11.36 8.73 -17.36
N GLU A 68 -11.38 10.06 -17.49
CA GLU A 68 -10.89 10.75 -18.69
C GLU A 68 -9.35 10.67 -18.79
N ILE A 69 -8.63 10.83 -17.67
CA ILE A 69 -7.17 10.64 -17.63
C ILE A 69 -6.83 9.21 -18.06
N LYS A 70 -7.58 8.24 -17.55
CA LYS A 70 -7.35 6.83 -17.91
C LYS A 70 -7.52 6.60 -19.41
N GLU A 71 -8.64 7.02 -19.98
CA GLU A 71 -8.96 6.82 -21.40
C GLU A 71 -8.03 7.61 -22.32
N ASN A 72 -7.70 8.86 -21.97
CA ASN A 72 -6.96 9.76 -22.84
C ASN A 72 -5.45 9.58 -22.78
N TYR A 73 -4.91 9.11 -21.66
CA TYR A 73 -3.47 9.09 -21.42
C TYR A 73 -2.94 7.73 -20.93
N ILE A 74 -3.56 7.13 -19.90
CA ILE A 74 -3.03 5.87 -19.33
C ILE A 74 -3.18 4.73 -20.33
N ASP A 75 -4.38 4.52 -20.89
CA ASP A 75 -4.66 3.44 -21.85
C ASP A 75 -3.94 3.64 -23.20
N LYS A 76 -3.41 4.84 -23.44
CA LYS A 76 -2.60 5.18 -24.63
C LYS A 76 -1.08 5.12 -24.36
N GLY A 77 -0.66 4.67 -23.19
CA GLY A 77 0.75 4.55 -22.83
C GLY A 77 1.48 5.88 -22.64
N LYS A 78 0.76 7.00 -22.50
CA LYS A 78 1.34 8.33 -22.30
C LYS A 78 1.60 8.63 -20.82
N VAL A 79 0.84 8.03 -19.92
CA VAL A 79 0.89 8.22 -18.46
C VAL A 79 1.04 6.87 -17.76
N ASN A 80 1.97 6.80 -16.82
CA ASN A 80 1.98 5.82 -15.74
C ASN A 80 1.43 6.49 -14.49
N PHE A 81 0.37 5.92 -13.94
CA PHE A 81 -0.33 6.47 -12.78
C PHE A 81 -0.13 5.56 -11.57
N GLU A 82 0.41 6.09 -10.49
CA GLU A 82 0.63 5.40 -9.23
C GLU A 82 -0.26 5.99 -8.13
N LEU A 83 -0.97 5.10 -7.44
CA LEU A 83 -1.79 5.44 -6.29
C LEU A 83 -1.01 5.16 -5.01
N ARG A 84 -0.90 6.18 -4.14
CA ARG A 84 -0.30 6.05 -2.81
C ARG A 84 -1.28 6.43 -1.71
N PRO A 85 -1.44 5.59 -0.69
CA PRO A 85 -2.31 5.89 0.44
C PRO A 85 -1.76 7.06 1.28
N PHE A 86 -2.66 7.98 1.63
CA PHE A 86 -2.41 9.03 2.60
C PHE A 86 -3.53 9.02 3.65
N ALA A 87 -3.51 8.00 4.52
CA ALA A 87 -4.57 7.76 5.48
C ALA A 87 -4.74 8.91 6.48
N LEU A 88 -5.90 9.56 6.49
CA LEU A 88 -6.20 10.70 7.34
C LEU A 88 -6.71 10.31 8.74
N ASN A 89 -7.27 9.10 8.86
CA ASN A 89 -7.88 8.61 10.10
C ASN A 89 -7.97 7.08 10.11
N ALA A 90 -8.44 6.49 11.21
CA ALA A 90 -8.54 5.04 11.37
C ALA A 90 -9.54 4.37 10.40
N ILE A 91 -10.60 5.06 10.00
CA ILE A 91 -11.56 4.52 9.02
C ILE A 91 -10.89 4.42 7.65
N ASP A 92 -10.14 5.44 7.29
CA ASP A 92 -9.35 5.50 6.06
C ASP A 92 -8.30 4.39 6.02
N LEU A 93 -7.57 4.20 7.13
CA LEU A 93 -6.62 3.11 7.28
C LEU A 93 -7.28 1.75 7.02
N ASN A 94 -8.46 1.48 7.61
CA ASN A 94 -9.18 0.23 7.40
C ASN A 94 -9.66 0.06 5.94
N ALA A 95 -10.05 1.15 5.29
CA ALA A 95 -10.43 1.13 3.89
C ALA A 95 -9.22 0.80 2.97
N PHE A 96 -8.06 1.39 3.22
CA PHE A 96 -6.83 1.02 2.52
C PHE A 96 -6.38 -0.41 2.81
N LYS A 97 -6.50 -0.88 4.06
CA LYS A 97 -6.24 -2.30 4.36
C LYS A 97 -7.09 -3.21 3.49
N LEU A 98 -8.39 -2.92 3.36
CA LEU A 98 -9.27 -3.71 2.51
C LEU A 98 -8.83 -3.71 1.05
N LEU A 99 -8.39 -2.57 0.49
CA LEU A 99 -7.85 -2.50 -0.88
C LEU A 99 -6.63 -3.42 -1.09
N HIS A 100 -5.81 -3.64 -0.06
CA HIS A 100 -4.67 -4.55 -0.14
C HIS A 100 -5.01 -6.01 0.18
N CYS A 101 -6.29 -6.33 0.40
CA CYS A 101 -6.76 -7.69 0.70
C CYS A 101 -7.67 -8.27 -0.36
N VAL A 102 -8.04 -7.50 -1.37
CA VAL A 102 -8.65 -8.02 -2.60
C VAL A 102 -7.56 -8.51 -3.55
N ASP A 103 -7.95 -9.27 -4.57
CA ASP A 103 -7.02 -9.63 -5.65
C ASP A 103 -6.45 -8.35 -6.31
N GLU A 104 -5.17 -8.39 -6.69
CA GLU A 104 -4.50 -7.24 -7.31
C GLU A 104 -5.25 -6.70 -8.54
N ASN A 105 -5.86 -7.59 -9.33
CA ASN A 105 -6.65 -7.21 -10.49
C ASN A 105 -7.95 -6.48 -10.13
N ASP A 106 -8.44 -6.65 -8.92
CA ASP A 106 -9.66 -6.03 -8.41
C ASP A 106 -9.42 -4.72 -7.65
N PHE A 107 -8.15 -4.38 -7.37
CA PHE A 107 -7.79 -3.22 -6.57
C PHE A 107 -8.46 -1.92 -7.07
N PHE A 108 -8.28 -1.56 -8.32
CA PHE A 108 -8.85 -0.32 -8.88
C PHE A 108 -10.37 -0.37 -9.04
N ALA A 109 -10.95 -1.57 -9.20
CA ALA A 109 -12.41 -1.74 -9.21
C ALA A 109 -12.99 -1.52 -7.80
N MET A 110 -12.34 -2.04 -6.77
CA MET A 110 -12.70 -1.80 -5.37
C MET A 110 -12.50 -0.33 -5.00
N ASP A 111 -11.37 0.28 -5.33
CA ASP A 111 -11.09 1.70 -5.10
C ASP A 111 -12.20 2.59 -5.68
N LYS A 112 -12.56 2.36 -6.93
CA LYS A 112 -13.63 3.09 -7.61
C LYS A 112 -14.99 2.96 -6.90
N ILE A 113 -15.34 1.76 -6.45
CA ILE A 113 -16.65 1.55 -5.77
C ILE A 113 -16.64 2.18 -4.38
N LEU A 114 -15.52 2.15 -3.66
CA LEU A 114 -15.40 2.82 -2.37
C LEU A 114 -15.57 4.33 -2.50
N PHE A 115 -14.99 4.98 -3.50
CA PHE A 115 -15.23 6.40 -3.74
C PHE A 115 -16.66 6.69 -4.19
N LYS A 116 -17.21 5.93 -5.12
CA LYS A 116 -18.59 6.09 -5.58
C LYS A 116 -19.58 6.01 -4.43
N ASP A 117 -19.34 5.13 -3.51
CA ASP A 117 -20.22 4.82 -2.38
C ASP A 117 -19.70 5.40 -1.04
N GLN A 118 -18.76 6.38 -1.08
CA GLN A 118 -18.09 6.92 0.10
C GLN A 118 -19.07 7.26 1.24
N LYS A 119 -20.18 7.92 0.94
CA LYS A 119 -21.20 8.31 1.92
C LYS A 119 -22.04 7.14 2.46
N LYS A 120 -21.94 5.94 1.86
CA LYS A 120 -22.67 4.75 2.31
C LYS A 120 -21.89 3.93 3.30
N TRP A 121 -20.55 3.87 3.15
CA TRP A 121 -19.72 3.08 4.05
C TRP A 121 -19.08 3.92 5.16
N ILE A 122 -18.94 5.25 5.02
CA ILE A 122 -18.59 6.15 6.12
C ILE A 122 -19.86 6.42 6.94
N VAL A 123 -20.04 5.68 8.02
CA VAL A 123 -21.26 5.70 8.83
C VAL A 123 -21.10 6.70 9.96
N THR A 124 -21.66 7.90 9.82
CA THR A 124 -21.49 9.01 10.78
C THR A 124 -22.67 9.23 11.75
N ASN A 125 -23.74 8.48 11.61
CA ASN A 125 -25.00 8.67 12.37
C ASN A 125 -24.95 8.25 13.85
N GLN A 126 -23.86 7.59 14.30
CA GLN A 126 -23.63 7.17 15.68
C GLN A 126 -22.19 7.55 16.06
N SER A 127 -22.01 8.70 16.68
CA SER A 127 -20.69 9.31 16.89
C SER A 127 -19.70 8.48 17.71
N ASP A 128 -20.19 7.64 18.63
CA ASP A 128 -19.39 6.75 19.46
C ASP A 128 -19.00 5.41 18.77
N LYS A 129 -19.61 5.10 17.62
CA LYS A 129 -19.41 3.85 16.87
C LYS A 129 -19.04 4.04 15.41
N VAL A 130 -18.60 5.23 15.02
CA VAL A 130 -18.29 5.54 13.62
C VAL A 130 -17.25 4.58 13.04
N LEU A 131 -16.17 4.31 13.78
CA LEU A 131 -15.13 3.37 13.31
C LEU A 131 -15.67 1.95 13.15
N GLU A 132 -16.36 1.43 14.19
CA GLU A 132 -16.94 0.07 14.17
C GLU A 132 -17.93 -0.10 13.01
N ASN A 133 -18.88 0.81 12.89
CA ASN A 133 -19.93 0.74 11.88
C ASN A 133 -19.37 0.90 10.47
N SER A 134 -18.39 1.80 10.26
CA SER A 134 -17.74 1.96 8.97
C SER A 134 -16.89 0.73 8.60
N THR A 135 -16.18 0.14 9.56
CA THR A 135 -15.44 -1.11 9.34
C THR A 135 -16.37 -2.26 8.99
N ASN A 136 -17.52 -2.38 9.66
CA ASN A 136 -18.54 -3.38 9.32
C ASN A 136 -19.16 -3.14 7.93
N ALA A 137 -19.33 -1.89 7.53
CA ALA A 137 -19.76 -1.56 6.17
C ALA A 137 -18.71 -1.99 5.13
N LEU A 138 -17.42 -1.70 5.36
CA LEU A 138 -16.31 -2.11 4.49
C LEU A 138 -16.24 -3.63 4.28
N LYS A 139 -16.57 -4.42 5.30
CA LYS A 139 -16.67 -5.88 5.20
C LYS A 139 -17.66 -6.32 4.12
N ASN A 140 -18.79 -5.62 3.97
CA ASN A 140 -19.76 -5.94 2.91
C ASN A 140 -19.20 -5.64 1.53
N TYR A 141 -18.38 -4.58 1.36
CA TYR A 141 -17.69 -4.30 0.10
C TYR A 141 -16.63 -5.36 -0.20
N GLY A 142 -15.87 -5.80 0.80
CA GLY A 142 -14.93 -6.92 0.65
C GLY A 142 -15.61 -8.19 0.15
N ALA A 143 -16.80 -8.51 0.67
CA ALA A 143 -17.57 -9.67 0.23
C ALA A 143 -17.99 -9.60 -1.24
N LEU A 144 -18.21 -8.41 -1.83
CA LEU A 144 -18.49 -8.24 -3.25
C LEU A 144 -17.31 -8.67 -4.14
N PHE A 145 -16.09 -8.64 -3.60
CA PHE A 145 -14.85 -9.06 -4.27
C PHE A 145 -14.32 -10.39 -3.73
N GLY A 146 -15.17 -11.20 -3.10
CA GLY A 146 -14.83 -12.55 -2.67
C GLY A 146 -14.01 -12.64 -1.38
N VAL A 147 -13.81 -11.53 -0.66
CA VAL A 147 -13.15 -11.53 0.65
C VAL A 147 -14.09 -12.13 1.69
N SER A 148 -13.73 -13.29 2.25
CA SER A 148 -14.50 -13.92 3.33
C SER A 148 -14.39 -13.10 4.62
N GLU A 149 -15.28 -13.35 5.58
CA GLU A 149 -15.22 -12.70 6.90
C GLU A 149 -13.90 -12.98 7.62
N GLU A 150 -13.41 -14.22 7.54
CA GLU A 150 -12.13 -14.60 8.14
C GLU A 150 -10.96 -13.88 7.48
N ALA A 151 -10.93 -13.82 6.14
CA ALA A 151 -9.92 -13.08 5.39
C ALA A 151 -9.96 -11.59 5.70
N PHE A 152 -11.16 -11.00 5.79
CA PHE A 152 -11.34 -9.60 6.18
C PHE A 152 -10.77 -9.31 7.57
N ASN A 153 -11.11 -10.13 8.56
CA ASN A 153 -10.61 -9.95 9.93
C ASN A 153 -9.09 -10.07 9.98
N SER A 154 -8.52 -11.09 9.33
CA SER A 154 -7.06 -11.25 9.21
C SER A 154 -6.40 -10.05 8.53
N CYS A 155 -7.05 -9.48 7.53
CA CYS A 155 -6.58 -8.28 6.84
C CYS A 155 -6.55 -7.06 7.76
N MET A 156 -7.62 -6.84 8.54
CA MET A 156 -7.68 -5.72 9.48
C MET A 156 -6.61 -5.81 10.58
N GLU A 157 -6.14 -7.01 10.91
CA GLU A 157 -5.09 -7.26 11.89
C GLU A 157 -3.68 -7.29 11.28
N ASN A 158 -3.54 -7.18 9.96
CA ASN A 158 -2.24 -7.29 9.29
C ASN A 158 -1.39 -6.05 9.50
N GLU A 159 -0.36 -6.17 10.33
CA GLU A 159 0.57 -5.09 10.66
C GLU A 159 1.44 -4.68 9.46
N ASN A 160 1.83 -5.62 8.57
CA ASN A 160 2.63 -5.27 7.40
C ASN A 160 1.87 -4.32 6.45
N ILE A 161 0.55 -4.51 6.30
CA ILE A 161 -0.28 -3.60 5.51
C ILE A 161 -0.43 -2.26 6.24
N THR A 162 -0.59 -2.29 7.56
CA THR A 162 -0.63 -1.07 8.39
C THR A 162 0.63 -0.25 8.22
N ASP A 163 1.78 -0.88 8.41
CA ASP A 163 3.09 -0.24 8.31
C ASP A 163 3.30 0.36 6.93
N PHE A 164 3.01 -0.39 5.87
CA PHE A 164 3.10 0.11 4.50
C PHE A 164 2.25 1.38 4.28
N ILE A 165 0.98 1.38 4.70
CA ILE A 165 0.09 2.53 4.52
C ILE A 165 0.61 3.75 5.28
N LEU A 166 1.11 3.55 6.50
CA LEU A 166 1.66 4.63 7.32
C LEU A 166 2.99 5.15 6.78
N GLU A 167 3.86 4.26 6.28
CA GLU A 167 5.12 4.62 5.63
C GLU A 167 4.88 5.48 4.38
N GLN A 168 3.89 5.13 3.54
CA GLN A 168 3.54 5.95 2.37
C GLN A 168 3.08 7.36 2.77
N ARG A 169 2.33 7.49 3.85
CA ARG A 169 1.95 8.80 4.38
C ARG A 169 3.16 9.58 4.89
N ILE A 170 4.06 8.93 5.64
CA ILE A 170 5.29 9.55 6.17
C ILE A 170 6.16 10.02 5.00
N GLU A 171 6.36 9.18 3.99
CA GLU A 171 7.10 9.54 2.76
C GLU A 171 6.50 10.77 2.09
N GLY A 172 5.17 10.80 1.92
CA GLY A 172 4.48 11.97 1.34
C GLY A 172 4.72 13.26 2.10
N VAL A 173 4.75 13.20 3.44
CA VAL A 173 5.05 14.37 4.29
C VAL A 173 6.52 14.77 4.21
N GLU A 174 7.44 13.81 4.31
CA GLU A 174 8.87 14.08 4.44
C GLU A 174 9.51 14.46 3.10
N GLU A 175 9.10 13.82 2.00
CA GLU A 175 9.71 14.06 0.69
C GLU A 175 9.04 15.17 -0.12
N TYR A 176 7.70 15.32 0.05
CA TYR A 176 6.90 16.22 -0.78
C TYR A 176 6.14 17.30 0.01
N ASP A 177 6.32 17.39 1.33
CA ASP A 177 5.63 18.34 2.23
C ASP A 177 4.09 18.28 2.08
N ILE A 178 3.54 17.08 1.84
CA ILE A 178 2.10 16.89 1.62
C ILE A 178 1.35 17.12 2.92
N SER A 179 0.38 18.04 2.87
CA SER A 179 -0.48 18.40 4.01
C SER A 179 -1.98 18.24 3.71
N SER A 180 -2.34 17.92 2.47
CA SER A 180 -3.73 17.76 2.03
C SER A 180 -3.87 16.68 0.95
N THR A 181 -5.10 16.20 0.75
CA THR A 181 -5.43 15.23 -0.31
C THR A 181 -6.60 15.72 -1.19
N PRO A 182 -6.62 15.36 -2.47
CA PRO A 182 -5.55 14.69 -3.20
C PRO A 182 -4.34 15.64 -3.39
N THR A 183 -3.14 15.06 -3.51
CA THR A 183 -1.96 15.76 -4.01
C THR A 183 -1.32 14.91 -5.08
N PHE A 184 -1.01 15.53 -6.21
CA PHE A 184 -0.40 14.87 -7.37
C PHE A 184 1.06 15.28 -7.49
N ILE A 185 1.93 14.30 -7.78
CA ILE A 185 3.31 14.53 -8.17
C ILE A 185 3.40 14.13 -9.64
N ILE A 186 3.61 15.10 -10.53
CA ILE A 186 3.67 14.90 -11.98
C ILE A 186 5.09 15.18 -12.43
N ASN A 187 5.83 14.16 -12.85
CA ASN A 187 7.25 14.25 -13.21
C ASN A 187 8.10 15.04 -12.18
N GLY A 188 7.76 14.92 -10.89
CA GLY A 188 8.46 15.56 -9.79
C GLY A 188 7.89 16.93 -9.35
N GLU A 189 6.99 17.52 -10.11
CA GLU A 189 6.29 18.76 -9.74
C GLU A 189 5.04 18.47 -8.91
N ILE A 190 4.79 19.27 -7.86
CA ILE A 190 3.74 19.05 -6.87
C ILE A 190 2.49 19.90 -7.18
N TYR A 191 1.34 19.25 -7.25
CA TYR A 191 0.03 19.88 -7.48
C TYR A 191 -0.94 19.46 -6.39
N ALA A 192 -1.29 20.35 -5.47
CA ALA A 192 -2.16 20.07 -4.34
C ALA A 192 -3.62 20.41 -4.66
N GLY A 193 -4.52 19.51 -4.25
CA GLY A 193 -5.97 19.69 -4.41
C GLY A 193 -6.54 18.97 -5.64
N ASN A 194 -7.87 18.97 -5.72
CA ASN A 194 -8.57 18.43 -6.87
C ASN A 194 -8.34 19.30 -8.10
N MET A 195 -8.00 18.66 -9.22
CA MET A 195 -7.75 19.31 -10.51
C MET A 195 -8.77 18.83 -11.54
N SER A 196 -9.17 19.73 -12.43
CA SER A 196 -10.02 19.42 -13.57
C SER A 196 -9.24 18.69 -14.67
N ILE A 197 -9.96 18.02 -15.57
CA ILE A 197 -9.33 17.39 -16.74
C ILE A 197 -8.54 18.39 -17.59
N ASN A 198 -9.03 19.61 -17.77
CA ASN A 198 -8.32 20.63 -18.55
C ASN A 198 -6.96 21.00 -17.93
N GLU A 199 -6.87 21.08 -16.60
CA GLU A 199 -5.60 21.34 -15.92
C GLU A 199 -4.63 20.15 -16.09
N PHE A 200 -5.12 18.91 -16.03
CA PHE A 200 -4.31 17.75 -16.34
C PHE A 200 -3.85 17.73 -17.79
N ASP A 201 -4.74 18.04 -18.74
CA ASP A 201 -4.41 18.08 -20.16
C ASP A 201 -3.26 19.08 -20.44
N GLU A 202 -3.34 20.30 -19.87
CA GLU A 202 -2.29 21.31 -20.03
C GLU A 202 -0.93 20.83 -19.50
N ILE A 203 -0.92 20.19 -18.32
CA ILE A 203 0.30 19.69 -17.68
C ILE A 203 0.85 18.50 -18.47
N ILE A 204 0.01 17.49 -18.75
CA ILE A 204 0.44 16.25 -19.42
C ILE A 204 0.97 16.56 -20.83
N GLU A 205 0.27 17.39 -21.62
CA GLU A 205 0.70 17.74 -22.97
C GLU A 205 2.01 18.55 -22.97
N LYS A 206 2.26 19.36 -21.96
CA LYS A 206 3.54 20.07 -21.77
C LYS A 206 4.68 19.10 -21.46
N GLU A 207 4.41 18.08 -20.66
CA GLU A 207 5.43 17.08 -20.28
C GLU A 207 5.74 16.07 -21.40
N ILE A 208 4.85 15.88 -22.37
CA ILE A 208 5.05 15.00 -23.55
C ILE A 208 5.86 15.67 -24.64
N ASN A 209 5.79 17.00 -24.79
CA ASN A 209 6.40 17.79 -25.87
C ASN A 209 7.75 18.38 -25.47
#